data_666b06fb89e14a2e5f0e30001b9b7c92
#
_entry.id   666b06fb89e14a2e5f0e30001b9b7c92
#
_cell.length_a   1.000
_cell.length_b   1.000
_cell.length_c   1.000
_cell.angle_alpha   90.00
_cell.angle_beta   90.00
_cell.angle_gamma   90.00
#
_symmetry.space_group_name_H-M   'P 1'
#
loop_
_entity.id
_entity.type
_entity.pdbx_description
1 polymer ?
#
loop_
_entity_poly.entity_id
_entity_poly.type
_entity_poly.pdbx_seq_one_letter_code
_entity_poly.pdbx_strand_id
1 'polypeptide(L)'
;MNDKNSLTEGVIWKKMLLFALPVFLGNVFQQFYNAFDSWCVGNFLGEDALAAVSSSGSLIFMLIGFFNGVAMGAGVLIARCYGAKDYDAMRKAIHTDVAFGLCAGVVLTFLGVAFSPTILRWMGTPEEVLPQSVSYFRFYFCGSVFSVSYNIFVGIHHAVGDSRHPLYYLMLSTGINVVLDLLFVGVFHWGVGSAALATTISQGVSALLCCIHLMKVDALYKLKLREVRFHWESLKSIIRFGLPSGIQNSVISFANVVVQTNINSFGKAAMAGCGSYSKIEGFAFLPVTCFAQALSTFVGQNLGAKRYDRVKKGVAFGVACSCAMAELIGVICYVFAPRLIGFFNNSPQVVDYGTRHMRTICLFYCLMALSHCIAGVMRGAGKATVPMVTMLVCWCLIRVSYITVALRFVNELTTVSWAYPITWTCSSIVFLIYFFKVDWMHAFDKLEAAKAKM
;
A
#
# COMPACT_ATOMS: atom_id res chain seq x y z
N MET A 1 0.61 8.57 -32.64
CA MET A 1 -0.25 8.92 -31.50
C MET A 1 0.61 9.54 -30.40
N ASN A 2 0.37 10.81 -30.09
CA ASN A 2 1.06 11.48 -28.97
C ASN A 2 0.38 11.00 -27.69
N ASP A 3 1.00 10.04 -27.01
CA ASP A 3 0.43 9.45 -25.80
C ASP A 3 0.66 10.39 -24.61
N LYS A 4 -0.35 11.21 -24.35
CA LYS A 4 -0.29 12.28 -23.31
C LYS A 4 0.07 11.75 -21.91
N ASN A 5 -0.18 10.48 -21.66
CA ASN A 5 0.02 9.83 -20.36
C ASN A 5 1.44 9.24 -20.19
N SER A 6 2.19 9.03 -21.27
CA SER A 6 3.52 8.47 -21.21
C SER A 6 4.48 9.29 -20.34
N LEU A 7 5.22 8.61 -19.45
CA LEU A 7 6.26 9.20 -18.60
C LEU A 7 7.63 9.20 -19.28
N THR A 8 7.73 8.64 -20.50
CA THR A 8 8.98 8.58 -21.26
C THR A 8 9.32 9.88 -21.98
N GLU A 9 8.36 10.82 -22.09
CA GLU A 9 8.49 12.08 -22.84
C GLU A 9 8.09 13.29 -21.99
N GLY A 10 8.49 14.50 -22.42
CA GLY A 10 8.17 15.75 -21.75
C GLY A 10 9.04 16.05 -20.53
N VAL A 11 8.69 17.13 -19.81
CA VAL A 11 9.43 17.62 -18.65
C VAL A 11 9.25 16.68 -17.45
N ILE A 12 10.34 16.19 -16.89
CA ILE A 12 10.34 15.12 -15.86
C ILE A 12 9.50 15.52 -14.64
N TRP A 13 9.84 16.66 -13.99
CA TRP A 13 9.17 17.07 -12.77
C TRP A 13 7.67 17.27 -12.96
N LYS A 14 7.26 17.85 -14.09
CA LYS A 14 5.85 18.07 -14.41
C LYS A 14 5.10 16.76 -14.58
N LYS A 15 5.68 15.78 -15.30
CA LYS A 15 5.08 14.47 -15.52
C LYS A 15 4.97 13.67 -14.21
N MET A 16 6.00 13.70 -13.37
CA MET A 16 5.99 12.99 -12.09
C MET A 16 4.97 13.60 -11.13
N LEU A 17 4.89 14.92 -11.00
CA LEU A 17 3.92 15.57 -10.13
C LEU A 17 2.50 15.38 -10.64
N LEU A 18 2.25 15.49 -11.97
CA LEU A 18 0.93 15.23 -12.55
C LEU A 18 0.46 13.79 -12.39
N PHE A 19 1.40 12.85 -12.25
CA PHE A 19 1.08 11.46 -11.94
C PHE A 19 0.91 11.25 -10.42
N ALA A 20 1.82 11.77 -9.60
CA ALA A 20 1.83 11.55 -8.15
C ALA A 20 0.65 12.24 -7.43
N LEU A 21 0.23 13.43 -7.89
CA LEU A 21 -0.85 14.19 -7.25
C LEU A 21 -2.21 13.46 -7.28
N PRO A 22 -2.70 12.90 -8.41
CA PRO A 22 -3.92 12.11 -8.39
C PRO A 22 -3.80 10.85 -7.53
N VAL A 23 -2.64 10.18 -7.50
CA VAL A 23 -2.39 9.03 -6.63
C VAL A 23 -2.48 9.46 -5.15
N PHE A 24 -1.88 10.59 -4.80
CA PHE A 24 -1.96 11.16 -3.46
C PHE A 24 -3.42 11.45 -3.04
N LEU A 25 -4.16 12.16 -3.88
CA LEU A 25 -5.57 12.46 -3.63
C LEU A 25 -6.39 11.17 -3.50
N GLY A 26 -6.15 10.17 -4.34
CA GLY A 26 -6.80 8.86 -4.24
C GLY A 26 -6.54 8.20 -2.88
N ASN A 27 -5.29 8.19 -2.42
CA ASN A 27 -4.94 7.63 -1.11
C ASN A 27 -5.58 8.43 0.05
N VAL A 28 -5.68 9.76 -0.07
CA VAL A 28 -6.40 10.62 0.90
C VAL A 28 -7.89 10.24 0.95
N PHE A 29 -8.55 10.11 -0.20
CA PHE A 29 -9.95 9.67 -0.26
C PHE A 29 -10.13 8.28 0.33
N GLN A 30 -9.20 7.34 0.09
CA GLN A 30 -9.22 6.02 0.69
C GLN A 30 -9.12 6.07 2.22
N GLN A 31 -8.30 6.97 2.78
CA GLN A 31 -8.22 7.15 4.23
C GLN A 31 -9.48 7.78 4.82
N PHE A 32 -10.07 8.76 4.14
CA PHE A 32 -11.38 9.32 4.56
C PHE A 32 -12.48 8.26 4.56
N TYR A 33 -12.54 7.45 3.52
CA TYR A 33 -13.45 6.33 3.40
C TYR A 33 -13.34 5.37 4.60
N ASN A 34 -12.12 4.90 4.91
CA ASN A 34 -11.90 3.98 6.05
C ASN A 34 -12.24 4.63 7.40
N ALA A 35 -11.93 5.93 7.55
CA ALA A 35 -12.24 6.67 8.77
C ALA A 35 -13.74 6.88 8.94
N PHE A 36 -14.46 7.15 7.85
CA PHE A 36 -15.91 7.34 7.86
C PHE A 36 -16.65 6.05 8.18
N ASP A 37 -16.27 4.93 7.57
CA ASP A 37 -16.80 3.60 7.87
C ASP A 37 -16.67 3.27 9.36
N SER A 38 -15.47 3.46 9.93
CA SER A 38 -15.24 3.26 11.37
C SER A 38 -16.07 4.20 12.24
N TRP A 39 -16.26 5.45 11.81
CA TRP A 39 -17.08 6.44 12.50
C TRP A 39 -18.57 6.05 12.49
N CYS A 40 -19.09 5.61 11.34
CA CYS A 40 -20.47 5.12 11.25
C CYS A 40 -20.71 3.91 12.16
N VAL A 41 -19.83 2.91 12.09
CA VAL A 41 -19.97 1.70 12.92
C VAL A 41 -19.91 2.06 14.41
N GLY A 42 -18.95 2.88 14.83
CA GLY A 42 -18.79 3.24 16.24
C GLY A 42 -19.96 4.05 16.80
N ASN A 43 -20.52 4.99 16.01
CA ASN A 43 -21.60 5.87 16.50
C ASN A 43 -23.00 5.22 16.45
N PHE A 44 -23.26 4.37 15.46
CA PHE A 44 -24.61 3.80 15.28
C PHE A 44 -24.74 2.38 15.82
N LEU A 45 -23.65 1.59 15.90
CA LEU A 45 -23.71 0.19 16.35
C LEU A 45 -22.97 -0.05 17.67
N GLY A 46 -22.21 0.94 18.17
CA GLY A 46 -21.56 0.89 19.47
C GLY A 46 -20.14 0.32 19.48
N GLU A 47 -19.59 0.19 20.70
CA GLU A 47 -18.17 -0.15 20.92
C GLU A 47 -17.81 -1.57 20.49
N ASP A 48 -18.68 -2.54 20.72
CA ASP A 48 -18.44 -3.96 20.34
C ASP A 48 -18.35 -4.12 18.83
N ALA A 49 -19.18 -3.39 18.10
CA ALA A 49 -19.16 -3.37 16.64
C ALA A 49 -17.87 -2.75 16.11
N LEU A 50 -17.43 -1.64 16.71
CA LEU A 50 -16.14 -1.01 16.35
C LEU A 50 -14.96 -1.91 16.67
N ALA A 51 -14.99 -2.64 17.80
CA ALA A 51 -14.00 -3.62 18.16
C ALA A 51 -13.93 -4.78 17.14
N ALA A 52 -15.10 -5.24 16.66
CA ALA A 52 -15.20 -6.28 15.66
C ALA A 52 -14.58 -5.86 14.31
N VAL A 53 -14.83 -4.63 13.85
CA VAL A 53 -14.22 -4.06 12.63
C VAL A 53 -12.71 -3.92 12.81
N SER A 54 -12.27 -3.39 13.95
CA SER A 54 -10.85 -3.13 14.21
C SER A 54 -10.03 -4.42 14.31
N SER A 55 -10.55 -5.46 14.97
CA SER A 55 -9.89 -6.77 15.08
C SER A 55 -9.74 -7.45 13.71
N SER A 56 -10.75 -7.33 12.86
CA SER A 56 -10.74 -7.89 11.51
C SER A 56 -9.83 -7.12 10.56
N GLY A 57 -9.65 -5.81 10.77
CA GLY A 57 -8.93 -4.90 9.86
C GLY A 57 -7.48 -5.29 9.63
N SER A 58 -6.74 -5.71 10.66
CA SER A 58 -5.33 -6.11 10.56
C SER A 58 -5.13 -7.32 9.64
N LEU A 59 -6.02 -8.31 9.71
CA LEU A 59 -6.01 -9.48 8.84
C LEU A 59 -6.35 -9.15 7.41
N ILE A 60 -7.40 -8.36 7.23
CA ILE A 60 -7.83 -7.87 5.93
C ILE A 60 -6.66 -7.15 5.26
N PHE A 61 -5.98 -6.25 5.99
CA PHE A 61 -4.82 -5.53 5.49
C PHE A 61 -3.66 -6.48 5.10
N MET A 62 -3.38 -7.49 5.91
CA MET A 62 -2.33 -8.47 5.63
C MET A 62 -2.63 -9.29 4.36
N LEU A 63 -3.84 -9.83 4.23
CA LEU A 63 -4.23 -10.67 3.10
C LEU A 63 -4.33 -9.86 1.80
N ILE A 64 -5.01 -8.72 1.84
CA ILE A 64 -5.14 -7.84 0.67
C ILE A 64 -3.78 -7.24 0.31
N GLY A 65 -2.97 -6.85 1.31
CA GLY A 65 -1.62 -6.33 1.10
C GLY A 65 -0.72 -7.31 0.35
N PHE A 66 -0.86 -8.62 0.59
CA PHE A 66 -0.15 -9.64 -0.16
C PHE A 66 -0.53 -9.61 -1.65
N PHE A 67 -1.83 -9.64 -1.96
CA PHE A 67 -2.29 -9.64 -3.36
C PHE A 67 -2.03 -8.31 -4.07
N ASN A 68 -2.13 -7.19 -3.35
CA ASN A 68 -1.72 -5.88 -3.89
C ASN A 68 -0.23 -5.86 -4.24
N GLY A 69 0.62 -6.50 -3.44
CA GLY A 69 2.04 -6.64 -3.75
C GLY A 69 2.26 -7.44 -5.04
N VAL A 70 1.50 -8.52 -5.26
CA VAL A 70 1.58 -9.31 -6.49
C VAL A 70 1.08 -8.51 -7.70
N ALA A 71 -0.04 -7.80 -7.58
CA ALA A 71 -0.57 -6.91 -8.63
C ALA A 71 0.43 -5.79 -8.99
N MET A 72 1.16 -5.26 -8.01
CA MET A 72 2.24 -4.29 -8.27
C MET A 72 3.32 -4.85 -9.20
N GLY A 73 3.63 -6.16 -9.11
CA GLY A 73 4.57 -6.82 -10.01
C GLY A 73 4.09 -6.86 -11.46
N ALA A 74 2.79 -7.05 -11.67
CA ALA A 74 2.18 -6.95 -13.00
C ALA A 74 2.29 -5.52 -13.54
N GLY A 75 2.04 -4.51 -12.70
CA GLY A 75 2.20 -3.10 -13.06
C GLY A 75 3.62 -2.78 -13.54
N VAL A 76 4.66 -3.36 -12.93
CA VAL A 76 6.07 -3.20 -13.38
C VAL A 76 6.28 -3.81 -14.77
N LEU A 77 5.76 -5.02 -15.01
CA LEU A 77 5.86 -5.68 -16.31
C LEU A 77 5.14 -4.88 -17.41
N ILE A 78 3.92 -4.44 -17.13
CA ILE A 78 3.10 -3.65 -18.07
C ILE A 78 3.78 -2.30 -18.37
N ALA A 79 4.27 -1.59 -17.34
CA ALA A 79 4.97 -0.31 -17.50
C ALA A 79 6.22 -0.45 -18.38
N ARG A 80 6.99 -1.53 -18.17
CA ARG A 80 8.15 -1.84 -19.02
C ARG A 80 7.77 -2.08 -20.47
N CYS A 81 6.79 -2.97 -20.73
CA CYS A 81 6.35 -3.28 -22.08
C CYS A 81 5.78 -2.02 -22.77
N TYR A 82 5.04 -1.20 -22.03
CA TYR A 82 4.52 0.07 -22.53
C TYR A 82 5.65 1.03 -22.93
N GLY A 83 6.69 1.18 -22.09
CA GLY A 83 7.85 1.99 -22.42
C GLY A 83 8.67 1.47 -23.59
N ALA A 84 8.80 0.14 -23.71
CA ALA A 84 9.47 -0.52 -24.82
C ALA A 84 8.65 -0.49 -26.12
N LYS A 85 7.38 -0.05 -26.09
CA LYS A 85 6.42 -0.12 -27.18
C LYS A 85 6.17 -1.57 -27.67
N ASP A 86 6.41 -2.55 -26.79
CA ASP A 86 6.06 -3.96 -27.04
C ASP A 86 4.61 -4.20 -26.62
N TYR A 87 3.72 -3.82 -27.49
CA TYR A 87 2.27 -3.86 -27.24
C TYR A 87 1.70 -5.28 -27.17
N ASP A 88 2.32 -6.24 -27.84
CA ASP A 88 1.89 -7.64 -27.79
C ASP A 88 2.21 -8.27 -26.43
N ALA A 89 3.43 -8.07 -25.93
CA ALA A 89 3.79 -8.51 -24.57
C ALA A 89 2.97 -7.78 -23.51
N MET A 90 2.73 -6.48 -23.67
CA MET A 90 1.88 -5.68 -22.79
C MET A 90 0.45 -6.22 -22.74
N ARG A 91 -0.16 -6.51 -23.87
CA ARG A 91 -1.51 -7.06 -23.98
C ARG A 91 -1.61 -8.42 -23.28
N LYS A 92 -0.65 -9.32 -23.50
CA LYS A 92 -0.57 -10.61 -22.81
C LYS A 92 -0.43 -10.42 -21.28
N ALA A 93 0.38 -9.46 -20.83
CA ALA A 93 0.55 -9.15 -19.43
C ALA A 93 -0.74 -8.63 -18.79
N ILE A 94 -1.45 -7.69 -19.44
CA ILE A 94 -2.73 -7.13 -18.94
C ILE A 94 -3.78 -8.25 -18.81
N HIS A 95 -3.97 -9.08 -19.83
CA HIS A 95 -4.99 -10.14 -19.80
C HIS A 95 -4.65 -11.24 -18.79
N THR A 96 -3.34 -11.55 -18.60
CA THR A 96 -2.88 -12.49 -17.57
C THR A 96 -3.07 -11.92 -16.15
N ASP A 97 -2.82 -10.64 -15.95
CA ASP A 97 -3.02 -9.96 -14.67
C ASP A 97 -4.49 -9.95 -14.26
N VAL A 98 -5.39 -9.65 -15.20
CA VAL A 98 -6.84 -9.73 -14.96
C VAL A 98 -7.28 -11.16 -14.63
N ALA A 99 -6.80 -12.16 -15.39
CA ALA A 99 -7.10 -13.56 -15.10
C ALA A 99 -6.59 -13.99 -13.72
N PHE A 100 -5.37 -13.59 -13.37
CA PHE A 100 -4.78 -13.84 -12.04
C PHE A 100 -5.62 -13.20 -10.94
N GLY A 101 -6.03 -11.95 -11.10
CA GLY A 101 -6.82 -11.25 -10.10
C GLY A 101 -8.20 -11.85 -9.87
N LEU A 102 -8.88 -12.26 -10.93
CA LEU A 102 -10.16 -12.95 -10.80
C LEU A 102 -9.99 -14.27 -10.06
N CYS A 103 -9.00 -15.09 -10.40
CA CYS A 103 -8.71 -16.33 -9.68
C CYS A 103 -8.32 -16.06 -8.20
N ALA A 104 -7.44 -15.09 -7.97
CA ALA A 104 -7.02 -14.71 -6.62
C ALA A 104 -8.19 -14.19 -5.77
N GLY A 105 -9.06 -13.36 -6.36
CA GLY A 105 -10.27 -12.87 -5.70
C GLY A 105 -11.23 -13.99 -5.32
N VAL A 106 -11.46 -14.97 -6.20
CA VAL A 106 -12.29 -16.15 -5.92
C VAL A 106 -11.68 -17.00 -4.81
N VAL A 107 -10.37 -17.25 -4.85
CA VAL A 107 -9.65 -18.01 -3.81
C VAL A 107 -9.77 -17.29 -2.46
N LEU A 108 -9.56 -15.97 -2.43
CA LEU A 108 -9.72 -15.17 -1.22
C LEU A 108 -11.14 -15.20 -0.69
N THR A 109 -12.14 -15.09 -1.55
CA THR A 109 -13.54 -15.20 -1.15
C THR A 109 -13.79 -16.54 -0.48
N PHE A 110 -13.38 -17.64 -1.11
CA PHE A 110 -13.55 -18.98 -0.54
C PHE A 110 -12.85 -19.13 0.81
N LEU A 111 -11.56 -18.78 0.89
CA LEU A 111 -10.77 -18.90 2.12
C LEU A 111 -11.30 -17.99 3.23
N GLY A 112 -11.61 -16.72 2.91
CA GLY A 112 -12.10 -15.75 3.88
C GLY A 112 -13.47 -16.12 4.44
N VAL A 113 -14.40 -16.57 3.60
CA VAL A 113 -15.74 -16.95 4.05
C VAL A 113 -15.75 -18.29 4.79
N ALA A 114 -15.05 -19.32 4.25
CA ALA A 114 -15.06 -20.66 4.84
C ALA A 114 -14.31 -20.71 6.18
N PHE A 115 -13.14 -20.06 6.26
CA PHE A 115 -12.25 -20.14 7.42
C PHE A 115 -12.35 -18.95 8.38
N SER A 116 -13.28 -18.01 8.16
CA SER A 116 -13.42 -16.81 9.00
C SER A 116 -13.48 -17.08 10.51
N PRO A 117 -14.28 -18.05 11.04
CA PRO A 117 -14.31 -18.29 12.48
C PRO A 117 -12.98 -18.81 13.02
N THR A 118 -12.33 -19.72 12.26
CA THR A 118 -11.07 -20.34 12.65
C THR A 118 -9.94 -19.31 12.66
N ILE A 119 -9.87 -18.49 11.64
CA ILE A 119 -8.84 -17.44 11.50
C ILE A 119 -8.96 -16.41 12.64
N LEU A 120 -10.18 -15.93 12.92
CA LEU A 120 -10.42 -14.94 13.97
C LEU A 120 -10.15 -15.49 15.38
N ARG A 121 -10.46 -16.79 15.64
CA ARG A 121 -10.07 -17.45 16.89
C ARG A 121 -8.56 -17.58 17.05
N TRP A 122 -7.84 -17.94 16.00
CA TRP A 122 -6.38 -17.96 16.04
C TRP A 122 -5.74 -16.61 16.33
N MET A 123 -6.42 -15.53 15.97
CA MET A 123 -5.99 -14.19 16.32
C MET A 123 -6.31 -13.77 17.76
N GLY A 124 -7.01 -14.61 18.53
CA GLY A 124 -7.41 -14.28 19.89
C GLY A 124 -8.56 -13.29 19.98
N THR A 125 -9.44 -13.23 18.96
CA THR A 125 -10.66 -12.41 19.03
C THR A 125 -11.53 -12.89 20.20
N PRO A 126 -11.93 -12.00 21.15
CA PRO A 126 -12.80 -12.37 22.27
C PRO A 126 -14.10 -12.99 21.81
N GLU A 127 -14.57 -14.04 22.51
CA GLU A 127 -15.80 -14.76 22.13
C GLU A 127 -17.05 -13.85 22.12
N GLU A 128 -17.06 -12.78 22.89
CA GLU A 128 -18.16 -11.80 22.96
C GLU A 128 -18.33 -11.04 21.64
N VAL A 129 -17.24 -10.66 21.00
CA VAL A 129 -17.24 -9.91 19.71
C VAL A 129 -17.06 -10.81 18.49
N LEU A 130 -16.74 -12.10 18.69
CA LEU A 130 -16.47 -13.05 17.62
C LEU A 130 -17.61 -13.17 16.60
N PRO A 131 -18.91 -13.27 16.98
CA PRO A 131 -19.99 -13.37 16.01
C PRO A 131 -20.08 -12.15 15.08
N GLN A 132 -19.89 -10.95 15.62
CA GLN A 132 -19.89 -9.70 14.85
C GLN A 132 -18.66 -9.62 13.94
N SER A 133 -17.49 -9.99 14.45
CA SER A 133 -16.25 -10.05 13.65
C SER A 133 -16.36 -11.04 12.50
N VAL A 134 -16.93 -12.22 12.73
CA VAL A 134 -17.19 -13.23 11.68
C VAL A 134 -18.16 -12.71 10.63
N SER A 135 -19.22 -12.03 11.04
CA SER A 135 -20.18 -11.42 10.11
C SER A 135 -19.50 -10.38 9.23
N TYR A 136 -18.80 -9.42 9.82
CA TYR A 136 -18.04 -8.40 9.09
C TYR A 136 -17.03 -9.01 8.13
N PHE A 137 -16.23 -9.94 8.61
CA PHE A 137 -15.19 -10.60 7.85
C PHE A 137 -15.74 -11.38 6.64
N ARG A 138 -16.85 -12.13 6.84
CA ARG A 138 -17.51 -12.86 5.74
C ARG A 138 -18.05 -11.93 4.67
N PHE A 139 -18.78 -10.88 5.02
CA PHE A 139 -19.29 -9.91 4.06
C PHE A 139 -18.16 -9.21 3.31
N TYR A 140 -17.08 -8.85 4.00
CA TYR A 140 -15.91 -8.25 3.38
C TYR A 140 -15.25 -9.19 2.37
N PHE A 141 -15.03 -10.45 2.74
CA PHE A 141 -14.42 -11.44 1.86
C PHE A 141 -15.32 -11.92 0.73
N CYS A 142 -16.63 -11.88 0.86
CA CYS A 142 -17.55 -12.03 -0.28
C CYS A 142 -17.26 -11.02 -1.39
N GLY A 143 -16.78 -9.83 -1.03
CA GLY A 143 -16.40 -8.77 -1.95
C GLY A 143 -14.94 -8.81 -2.43
N SER A 144 -14.13 -9.80 -2.04
CA SER A 144 -12.69 -9.85 -2.37
C SER A 144 -12.42 -9.81 -3.87
N VAL A 145 -13.28 -10.44 -4.68
CA VAL A 145 -13.16 -10.39 -6.15
C VAL A 145 -13.17 -8.94 -6.65
N PHE A 146 -14.06 -8.11 -6.12
CA PHE A 146 -14.16 -6.70 -6.52
C PHE A 146 -12.97 -5.88 -6.04
N SER A 147 -12.54 -6.08 -4.79
CA SER A 147 -11.40 -5.36 -4.22
C SER A 147 -10.10 -5.71 -4.95
N VAL A 148 -9.84 -6.99 -5.21
CA VAL A 148 -8.65 -7.42 -5.95
C VAL A 148 -8.71 -6.92 -7.40
N SER A 149 -9.86 -7.07 -8.07
CA SER A 149 -10.04 -6.58 -9.45
C SER A 149 -9.83 -5.07 -9.55
N TYR A 150 -10.36 -4.29 -8.61
CA TYR A 150 -10.13 -2.84 -8.55
C TYR A 150 -8.64 -2.51 -8.48
N ASN A 151 -7.90 -3.14 -7.55
CA ASN A 151 -6.46 -2.89 -7.41
C ASN A 151 -5.66 -3.26 -8.68
N ILE A 152 -6.04 -4.34 -9.36
CA ILE A 152 -5.44 -4.73 -10.65
C ILE A 152 -5.73 -3.69 -11.74
N PHE A 153 -6.97 -3.28 -11.89
CA PHE A 153 -7.33 -2.27 -12.89
C PHE A 153 -6.64 -0.93 -12.61
N VAL A 154 -6.55 -0.51 -11.34
CA VAL A 154 -5.76 0.66 -10.93
C VAL A 154 -4.29 0.48 -11.28
N GLY A 155 -3.72 -0.70 -11.00
CA GLY A 155 -2.35 -1.06 -11.36
C GLY A 155 -2.07 -0.93 -12.86
N ILE A 156 -2.98 -1.40 -13.69
CA ILE A 156 -2.90 -1.29 -15.16
C ILE A 156 -2.92 0.18 -15.60
N HIS A 157 -3.86 0.99 -15.07
CA HIS A 157 -3.93 2.44 -15.37
C HIS A 157 -2.64 3.14 -14.97
N HIS A 158 -2.14 2.89 -13.75
CA HIS A 158 -0.89 3.47 -13.28
C HIS A 158 0.31 3.04 -14.14
N ALA A 159 0.37 1.79 -14.57
CA ALA A 159 1.45 1.28 -15.40
C ALA A 159 1.57 2.00 -16.76
N VAL A 160 0.43 2.40 -17.34
CA VAL A 160 0.39 3.20 -18.59
C VAL A 160 0.46 4.72 -18.34
N GLY A 161 0.61 5.15 -17.09
CA GLY A 161 0.76 6.56 -16.70
C GLY A 161 -0.56 7.31 -16.46
N ASP A 162 -1.67 6.60 -16.43
CA ASP A 162 -3.00 7.18 -16.13
C ASP A 162 -3.33 7.06 -14.64
N SER A 163 -3.15 8.13 -13.90
CA SER A 163 -3.52 8.19 -12.47
C SER A 163 -4.85 8.93 -12.22
N ARG A 164 -5.42 9.58 -13.24
CA ARG A 164 -6.61 10.45 -13.08
C ARG A 164 -7.91 9.66 -13.07
N HIS A 165 -8.10 8.73 -14.01
CA HIS A 165 -9.34 7.97 -14.09
C HIS A 165 -9.58 7.10 -12.85
N PRO A 166 -8.58 6.37 -12.30
CA PRO A 166 -8.76 5.68 -11.02
C PRO A 166 -9.19 6.61 -9.88
N LEU A 167 -8.62 7.84 -9.80
CA LEU A 167 -9.04 8.82 -8.82
C LEU A 167 -10.52 9.19 -8.94
N TYR A 168 -11.00 9.50 -10.15
CA TYR A 168 -12.41 9.87 -10.35
C TYR A 168 -13.38 8.74 -9.96
N TYR A 169 -13.03 7.51 -10.29
CA TYR A 169 -13.84 6.35 -9.93
C TYR A 169 -13.82 6.06 -8.44
N LEU A 170 -12.68 6.27 -7.79
CA LEU A 170 -12.58 6.17 -6.34
C LEU A 170 -13.37 7.26 -5.61
N MET A 171 -13.33 8.50 -6.10
CA MET A 171 -14.14 9.59 -5.53
C MET A 171 -15.64 9.28 -5.59
N LEU A 172 -16.12 8.80 -6.75
CA LEU A 172 -17.51 8.38 -6.90
C LEU A 172 -17.87 7.23 -5.96
N SER A 173 -17.01 6.23 -5.90
CA SER A 173 -17.18 5.07 -5.02
C SER A 173 -17.17 5.46 -3.53
N THR A 174 -16.32 6.39 -3.14
CA THR A 174 -16.31 6.94 -1.76
C THR A 174 -17.64 7.61 -1.43
N GLY A 175 -18.19 8.40 -2.36
CA GLY A 175 -19.51 9.00 -2.18
C GLY A 175 -20.64 7.95 -2.04
N ILE A 176 -20.60 6.90 -2.86
CA ILE A 176 -21.56 5.78 -2.78
C ILE A 176 -21.41 5.06 -1.43
N ASN A 177 -20.19 4.78 -0.99
CA ASN A 177 -19.96 4.12 0.30
C ASN A 177 -20.53 4.93 1.47
N VAL A 178 -20.23 6.23 1.55
CA VAL A 178 -20.77 7.12 2.60
C VAL A 178 -22.30 7.06 2.64
N VAL A 179 -22.96 7.12 1.49
CA VAL A 179 -24.44 7.02 1.42
C VAL A 179 -24.94 5.65 1.88
N LEU A 180 -24.28 4.57 1.43
CA LEU A 180 -24.68 3.20 1.81
C LEU A 180 -24.44 2.91 3.29
N ASP A 181 -23.33 3.41 3.87
CA ASP A 181 -23.05 3.29 5.31
C ASP A 181 -24.13 3.99 6.14
N LEU A 182 -24.49 5.23 5.78
CA LEU A 182 -25.56 5.96 6.45
C LEU A 182 -26.90 5.23 6.33
N LEU A 183 -27.21 4.67 5.17
CA LEU A 183 -28.46 3.93 4.96
C LEU A 183 -28.48 2.59 5.72
N PHE A 184 -27.45 1.76 5.53
CA PHE A 184 -27.44 0.39 6.06
C PHE A 184 -27.18 0.36 7.56
N VAL A 185 -26.21 1.17 8.02
CA VAL A 185 -25.81 1.22 9.43
C VAL A 185 -26.64 2.25 10.19
N GLY A 186 -26.81 3.47 9.66
CA GLY A 186 -27.46 4.57 10.35
C GLY A 186 -29.00 4.50 10.34
N VAL A 187 -29.61 4.14 9.20
CA VAL A 187 -31.09 4.13 9.06
C VAL A 187 -31.67 2.74 9.29
N PHE A 188 -31.11 1.71 8.63
CA PHE A 188 -31.68 0.35 8.70
C PHE A 188 -31.14 -0.47 9.87
N HIS A 189 -30.06 -0.06 10.51
CA HIS A 189 -29.42 -0.78 11.64
C HIS A 189 -29.16 -2.27 11.36
N TRP A 190 -28.71 -2.61 10.15
CA TRP A 190 -28.50 -4.00 9.71
C TRP A 190 -27.32 -4.71 10.38
N GLY A 191 -26.63 -4.06 11.31
CA GLY A 191 -25.49 -4.61 12.03
C GLY A 191 -24.16 -4.45 11.30
N VAL A 192 -23.08 -4.95 11.91
CA VAL A 192 -21.69 -4.70 11.49
C VAL A 192 -21.38 -5.21 10.08
N GLY A 193 -21.97 -6.33 9.68
CA GLY A 193 -21.79 -6.91 8.34
C GLY A 193 -22.25 -5.98 7.21
N SER A 194 -23.19 -5.08 7.48
CA SER A 194 -23.69 -4.15 6.47
C SER A 194 -22.70 -3.06 6.09
N ALA A 195 -21.82 -2.64 6.99
CA ALA A 195 -20.70 -1.75 6.66
C ALA A 195 -19.74 -2.43 5.68
N ALA A 196 -19.38 -3.71 5.91
CA ALA A 196 -18.60 -4.47 4.96
C ALA A 196 -19.31 -4.65 3.61
N LEU A 197 -20.63 -4.78 3.61
CA LEU A 197 -21.43 -4.84 2.38
C LEU A 197 -21.39 -3.52 1.60
N ALA A 198 -21.54 -2.38 2.28
CA ALA A 198 -21.42 -1.05 1.67
C ALA A 198 -20.04 -0.88 1.01
N THR A 199 -18.98 -1.27 1.72
CA THR A 199 -17.61 -1.33 1.21
C THR A 199 -17.51 -2.21 -0.04
N THR A 200 -18.06 -3.41 0.00
CA THR A 200 -18.07 -4.36 -1.12
C THR A 200 -18.75 -3.80 -2.36
N ILE A 201 -19.93 -3.21 -2.20
CA ILE A 201 -20.69 -2.61 -3.32
C ILE A 201 -19.89 -1.44 -3.93
N SER A 202 -19.35 -0.57 -3.08
CA SER A 202 -18.57 0.60 -3.52
C SER A 202 -17.31 0.21 -4.28
N GLN A 203 -16.57 -0.79 -3.79
CA GLN A 203 -15.41 -1.36 -4.48
C GLN A 203 -15.81 -2.02 -5.81
N GLY A 204 -16.97 -2.70 -5.84
CA GLY A 204 -17.54 -3.27 -7.06
C GLY A 204 -17.83 -2.21 -8.12
N VAL A 205 -18.41 -1.08 -7.73
CA VAL A 205 -18.65 0.05 -8.65
C VAL A 205 -17.33 0.61 -9.19
N SER A 206 -16.33 0.84 -8.34
CA SER A 206 -15.01 1.29 -8.79
C SER A 206 -14.36 0.31 -9.76
N ALA A 207 -14.38 -0.99 -9.43
CA ALA A 207 -13.81 -2.03 -10.28
C ALA A 207 -14.52 -2.07 -11.64
N LEU A 208 -15.85 -1.99 -11.65
CA LEU A 208 -16.65 -1.98 -12.87
C LEU A 208 -16.33 -0.76 -13.75
N LEU A 209 -16.24 0.42 -13.17
CA LEU A 209 -15.94 1.65 -13.91
C LEU A 209 -14.52 1.63 -14.49
N CYS A 210 -13.52 1.18 -13.72
CA CYS A 210 -12.16 0.98 -14.22
C CYS A 210 -12.14 -0.05 -15.38
N CYS A 211 -12.86 -1.17 -15.24
CA CYS A 211 -12.96 -2.20 -16.27
C CYS A 211 -13.61 -1.64 -17.55
N ILE A 212 -14.74 -0.96 -17.44
CA ILE A 212 -15.45 -0.35 -18.58
C ILE A 212 -14.53 0.67 -19.27
N HIS A 213 -13.78 1.47 -18.52
CA HIS A 213 -12.83 2.40 -19.10
C HIS A 213 -11.76 1.68 -19.91
N LEU A 214 -11.12 0.65 -19.34
CA LEU A 214 -10.11 -0.17 -20.03
C LEU A 214 -10.68 -0.89 -21.28
N MET A 215 -11.96 -1.25 -21.26
CA MET A 215 -12.63 -1.86 -22.41
C MET A 215 -13.01 -0.87 -23.51
N LYS A 216 -13.30 0.38 -23.15
CA LYS A 216 -13.77 1.41 -24.10
C LYS A 216 -12.64 2.30 -24.62
N VAL A 217 -11.51 2.37 -23.91
CA VAL A 217 -10.38 3.21 -24.33
C VAL A 217 -9.91 2.85 -25.74
N ASP A 218 -9.73 3.87 -26.58
CA ASP A 218 -9.14 3.71 -27.91
C ASP A 218 -7.60 3.81 -27.82
N ALA A 219 -7.01 2.82 -27.19
CA ALA A 219 -5.58 2.72 -26.96
C ALA A 219 -5.09 1.26 -27.08
N LEU A 220 -3.79 1.12 -27.24
CA LEU A 220 -3.16 -0.19 -27.44
C LEU A 220 -3.20 -1.10 -26.20
N TYR A 221 -3.50 -0.53 -25.02
CA TYR A 221 -3.70 -1.26 -23.76
C TYR A 221 -5.18 -1.63 -23.50
N LYS A 222 -6.04 -1.56 -24.51
CA LYS A 222 -7.47 -1.91 -24.41
C LYS A 222 -7.66 -3.34 -23.91
N LEU A 223 -8.48 -3.48 -22.86
CA LEU A 223 -8.88 -4.77 -22.32
C LEU A 223 -9.98 -5.41 -23.19
N LYS A 224 -9.77 -6.65 -23.59
CA LYS A 224 -10.77 -7.47 -24.29
C LYS A 224 -11.09 -8.71 -23.47
N LEU A 225 -12.27 -8.79 -22.91
CA LEU A 225 -12.66 -9.88 -21.99
C LEU A 225 -12.50 -11.28 -22.62
N ARG A 226 -12.69 -11.41 -23.93
CA ARG A 226 -12.52 -12.70 -24.66
C ARG A 226 -11.07 -13.17 -24.72
N GLU A 227 -10.11 -12.30 -24.47
CA GLU A 227 -8.68 -12.60 -24.49
C GLU A 227 -8.10 -12.81 -23.09
N VAL A 228 -8.93 -12.66 -22.04
CA VAL A 228 -8.53 -12.91 -20.64
C VAL A 228 -8.22 -14.39 -20.47
N ARG A 229 -6.93 -14.68 -20.36
CA ARG A 229 -6.37 -16.02 -20.18
C ARG A 229 -4.97 -15.94 -19.58
N PHE A 230 -4.51 -17.04 -19.02
CA PHE A 230 -3.14 -17.14 -18.55
C PHE A 230 -2.17 -17.33 -19.72
N HIS A 231 -1.17 -16.45 -19.80
CA HIS A 231 0.01 -16.62 -20.63
C HIS A 231 1.18 -16.95 -19.70
N TRP A 232 1.70 -18.14 -19.77
CA TRP A 232 2.65 -18.70 -18.81
C TRP A 232 3.88 -17.81 -18.56
N GLU A 233 4.47 -17.25 -19.62
CA GLU A 233 5.63 -16.34 -19.49
C GLU A 233 5.29 -15.04 -18.78
N SER A 234 4.12 -14.47 -19.06
CA SER A 234 3.63 -13.28 -18.37
C SER A 234 3.36 -13.59 -16.90
N LEU A 235 2.69 -14.69 -16.60
CA LEU A 235 2.39 -15.14 -15.24
C LEU A 235 3.68 -15.37 -14.44
N LYS A 236 4.67 -16.06 -15.01
CA LYS A 236 5.98 -16.26 -14.36
C LYS A 236 6.67 -14.94 -14.04
N SER A 237 6.56 -13.96 -14.94
CA SER A 237 7.13 -12.63 -14.73
C SER A 237 6.36 -11.84 -13.66
N ILE A 238 5.02 -11.88 -13.67
CA ILE A 238 4.16 -11.25 -12.66
C ILE A 238 4.48 -11.80 -11.28
N ILE A 239 4.56 -13.13 -11.12
CA ILE A 239 4.91 -13.76 -9.85
C ILE A 239 6.34 -13.38 -9.44
N ARG A 240 7.30 -13.41 -10.35
CA ARG A 240 8.70 -13.05 -10.05
C ARG A 240 8.86 -11.62 -9.55
N PHE A 241 8.11 -10.67 -10.07
CA PHE A 241 8.20 -9.27 -9.67
C PHE A 241 7.25 -8.93 -8.51
N GLY A 242 6.12 -9.62 -8.41
CA GLY A 242 5.06 -9.33 -7.45
C GLY A 242 5.15 -10.11 -6.15
N LEU A 243 5.46 -11.41 -6.20
CA LEU A 243 5.54 -12.24 -5.00
C LEU A 243 6.49 -11.66 -3.93
N PRO A 244 7.69 -11.16 -4.27
CA PRO A 244 8.54 -10.52 -3.28
C PRO A 244 7.88 -9.31 -2.60
N SER A 245 7.14 -8.48 -3.35
CA SER A 245 6.43 -7.32 -2.79
C SER A 245 5.26 -7.75 -1.89
N GLY A 246 4.55 -8.81 -2.25
CA GLY A 246 3.49 -9.41 -1.44
C GLY A 246 4.02 -9.92 -0.09
N ILE A 247 5.09 -10.72 -0.12
CA ILE A 247 5.77 -11.21 1.09
C ILE A 247 6.26 -10.04 1.95
N GLN A 248 6.90 -9.04 1.34
CA GLN A 248 7.36 -7.83 2.03
C GLN A 248 6.24 -7.16 2.82
N ASN A 249 5.08 -6.90 2.20
CA ASN A 249 3.96 -6.23 2.84
C ASN A 249 3.42 -7.03 4.02
N SER A 250 3.25 -8.36 3.86
CA SER A 250 2.74 -9.23 4.92
C SER A 250 3.68 -9.29 6.13
N VAL A 251 4.99 -9.39 5.89
CA VAL A 251 5.97 -9.52 6.98
C VAL A 251 6.19 -8.19 7.70
N ILE A 252 6.14 -7.05 7.00
CA ILE A 252 6.17 -5.73 7.65
C ILE A 252 4.95 -5.56 8.56
N SER A 253 3.77 -5.99 8.12
CA SER A 253 2.56 -5.96 8.95
C SER A 253 2.72 -6.79 10.21
N PHE A 254 3.31 -7.99 10.11
CA PHE A 254 3.61 -8.83 11.26
C PHE A 254 4.62 -8.15 12.24
N ALA A 255 5.69 -7.56 11.72
CA ALA A 255 6.65 -6.83 12.54
C ALA A 255 6.01 -5.66 13.32
N ASN A 256 5.06 -4.96 12.70
CA ASN A 256 4.31 -3.90 13.36
C ASN A 256 3.44 -4.42 14.51
N VAL A 257 2.88 -5.63 14.41
CA VAL A 257 2.16 -6.28 15.51
C VAL A 257 3.10 -6.54 16.70
N VAL A 258 4.32 -7.02 16.46
CA VAL A 258 5.32 -7.22 17.52
C VAL A 258 5.68 -5.90 18.20
N VAL A 259 5.86 -4.81 17.45
CA VAL A 259 6.10 -3.48 18.02
C VAL A 259 4.92 -3.03 18.87
N GLN A 260 3.70 -3.19 18.37
CA GLN A 260 2.49 -2.82 19.10
C GLN A 260 2.33 -3.61 20.41
N THR A 261 2.65 -4.89 20.40
CA THR A 261 2.65 -5.71 21.63
C THR A 261 3.59 -5.14 22.70
N ASN A 262 4.79 -4.69 22.29
CA ASN A 262 5.72 -4.05 23.22
C ASN A 262 5.22 -2.68 23.70
N ILE A 263 4.59 -1.88 22.86
CA ILE A 263 3.96 -0.61 23.26
C ILE A 263 2.86 -0.88 24.29
N ASN A 264 2.06 -1.92 24.11
CA ASN A 264 0.96 -2.28 24.99
C ASN A 264 1.43 -2.60 26.43
N SER A 265 2.66 -3.12 26.60
CA SER A 265 3.22 -3.41 27.93
C SER A 265 3.46 -2.17 28.79
N PHE A 266 3.52 -0.97 28.20
CA PHE A 266 3.65 0.32 28.91
C PHE A 266 2.31 0.89 29.42
N GLY A 267 1.21 0.18 29.20
CA GLY A 267 -0.10 0.50 29.73
C GLY A 267 -1.00 1.35 28.81
N LYS A 268 -2.22 1.60 29.28
CA LYS A 268 -3.30 2.20 28.49
C LYS A 268 -2.96 3.59 27.94
N ALA A 269 -2.28 4.43 28.71
CA ALA A 269 -1.90 5.78 28.28
C ALA A 269 -0.88 5.77 27.14
N ALA A 270 0.12 4.87 27.20
CA ALA A 270 1.09 4.68 26.12
C ALA A 270 0.43 4.13 24.85
N MET A 271 -0.47 3.15 24.98
CA MET A 271 -1.26 2.63 23.85
C MET A 271 -2.06 3.73 23.15
N ALA A 272 -2.78 4.55 23.91
CA ALA A 272 -3.60 5.63 23.38
C ALA A 272 -2.74 6.71 22.71
N GLY A 273 -1.60 7.08 23.32
CA GLY A 273 -0.67 8.08 22.77
C GLY A 273 -0.02 7.62 21.46
N CYS A 274 0.50 6.39 21.42
CA CYS A 274 1.07 5.80 20.21
C CYS A 274 -0.02 5.54 19.13
N GLY A 275 -1.23 5.16 19.54
CA GLY A 275 -2.37 5.02 18.62
C GLY A 275 -2.76 6.34 17.97
N SER A 276 -2.75 7.45 18.71
CA SER A 276 -2.97 8.79 18.16
C SER A 276 -1.87 9.18 17.17
N TYR A 277 -0.60 8.88 17.50
CA TYR A 277 0.51 9.07 16.57
C TYR A 277 0.34 8.26 15.28
N SER A 278 -0.03 6.99 15.39
CA SER A 278 -0.20 6.11 14.20
C SER A 278 -1.24 6.64 13.21
N LYS A 279 -2.31 7.29 13.70
CA LYS A 279 -3.29 7.96 12.82
C LYS A 279 -2.68 9.14 12.08
N ILE A 280 -1.85 9.95 12.75
CA ILE A 280 -1.14 11.08 12.14
C ILE A 280 -0.10 10.58 11.14
N GLU A 281 0.69 9.57 11.52
CA GLU A 281 1.68 8.93 10.66
C GLU A 281 1.05 8.38 9.37
N GLY A 282 -0.15 7.79 9.46
CA GLY A 282 -0.89 7.30 8.29
C GLY A 282 -1.08 8.38 7.21
N PHE A 283 -1.40 9.62 7.60
CA PHE A 283 -1.47 10.74 6.66
C PHE A 283 -0.09 11.24 6.21
N ALA A 284 0.88 11.30 7.12
CA ALA A 284 2.24 11.73 6.81
C ALA A 284 2.95 10.79 5.83
N PHE A 285 2.56 9.52 5.81
CA PHE A 285 3.13 8.49 4.94
C PHE A 285 2.59 8.54 3.49
N LEU A 286 1.44 9.16 3.25
CA LEU A 286 0.81 9.20 1.92
C LEU A 286 1.69 9.80 0.82
N PRO A 287 2.35 10.95 1.00
CA PRO A 287 3.26 11.48 -0.03
C PRO A 287 4.40 10.53 -0.36
N VAL A 288 4.96 9.86 0.65
CA VAL A 288 6.07 8.92 0.48
C VAL A 288 5.67 7.73 -0.40
N THR A 289 4.51 7.14 -0.13
CA THR A 289 4.00 6.01 -0.93
C THR A 289 3.69 6.42 -2.36
N CYS A 290 3.14 7.63 -2.55
CA CYS A 290 2.81 8.15 -3.88
C CYS A 290 4.06 8.38 -4.74
N PHE A 291 5.11 8.98 -4.17
CA PHE A 291 6.37 9.15 -4.89
C PHE A 291 7.06 7.81 -5.15
N ALA A 292 7.02 6.86 -4.22
CA ALA A 292 7.57 5.52 -4.43
C ALA A 292 6.86 4.79 -5.58
N GLN A 293 5.53 4.92 -5.68
CA GLN A 293 4.74 4.35 -6.76
C GLN A 293 5.01 5.06 -8.09
N ALA A 294 5.06 6.41 -8.09
CA ALA A 294 5.39 7.20 -9.27
C ALA A 294 6.78 6.84 -9.81
N LEU A 295 7.77 6.69 -8.92
CA LEU A 295 9.12 6.26 -9.28
C LEU A 295 9.14 4.84 -9.87
N SER A 296 8.37 3.91 -9.32
CA SER A 296 8.27 2.54 -9.85
C SER A 296 7.76 2.53 -11.30
N THR A 297 6.67 3.26 -11.57
CA THR A 297 6.12 3.38 -12.93
C THR A 297 7.06 4.13 -13.86
N PHE A 298 7.61 5.27 -13.41
CA PHE A 298 8.52 6.09 -14.19
C PHE A 298 9.77 5.30 -14.60
N VAL A 299 10.38 4.59 -13.66
CA VAL A 299 11.58 3.76 -13.92
C VAL A 299 11.23 2.61 -14.86
N GLY A 300 10.13 1.90 -14.61
CA GLY A 300 9.69 0.79 -15.47
C GLY A 300 9.51 1.22 -16.92
N GLN A 301 8.78 2.32 -17.17
CA GLN A 301 8.56 2.84 -18.51
C GLN A 301 9.87 3.33 -19.18
N ASN A 302 10.69 4.10 -18.47
CA ASN A 302 11.92 4.67 -19.05
C ASN A 302 13.02 3.62 -19.26
N LEU A 303 13.13 2.59 -18.42
CA LEU A 303 14.02 1.45 -18.67
C LEU A 303 13.52 0.62 -19.85
N GLY A 304 12.21 0.40 -20.00
CA GLY A 304 11.64 -0.22 -21.19
C GLY A 304 12.00 0.55 -22.46
N ALA A 305 11.95 1.88 -22.42
CA ALA A 305 12.31 2.77 -23.52
C ALA A 305 13.84 2.97 -23.66
N LYS A 306 14.69 2.31 -22.86
CA LYS A 306 16.16 2.45 -22.82
C LYS A 306 16.64 3.90 -22.59
N ARG A 307 15.85 4.72 -21.89
CA ARG A 307 16.16 6.14 -21.59
C ARG A 307 16.87 6.30 -20.24
N TYR A 308 18.07 5.76 -20.12
CA TYR A 308 18.83 5.69 -18.85
C TYR A 308 19.14 7.06 -18.24
N ASP A 309 19.48 8.07 -19.05
CA ASP A 309 19.74 9.43 -18.55
C ASP A 309 18.47 10.06 -17.93
N ARG A 310 17.33 9.78 -18.53
CA ARG A 310 16.05 10.24 -18.00
C ARG A 310 15.73 9.55 -16.68
N VAL A 311 16.06 8.25 -16.55
CA VAL A 311 15.91 7.50 -15.29
C VAL A 311 16.72 8.16 -14.19
N LYS A 312 18.01 8.44 -14.41
CA LYS A 312 18.88 9.09 -13.42
C LYS A 312 18.31 10.41 -12.92
N LYS A 313 17.91 11.31 -13.85
CA LYS A 313 17.34 12.61 -13.51
C LYS A 313 16.00 12.49 -12.78
N GLY A 314 15.14 11.57 -13.21
CA GLY A 314 13.83 11.36 -12.60
C GLY A 314 13.92 10.76 -11.21
N VAL A 315 14.81 9.80 -11.01
CA VAL A 315 15.06 9.21 -9.68
C VAL A 315 15.60 10.25 -8.72
N ALA A 316 16.62 11.04 -9.13
CA ALA A 316 17.17 12.12 -8.29
C ALA A 316 16.06 13.13 -7.89
N PHE A 317 15.23 13.57 -8.85
CA PHE A 317 14.12 14.48 -8.56
C PHE A 317 13.10 13.87 -7.63
N GLY A 318 12.58 12.65 -7.92
CA GLY A 318 11.52 12.04 -7.15
C GLY A 318 11.94 11.70 -5.72
N VAL A 319 13.19 11.21 -5.53
CA VAL A 319 13.75 10.94 -4.20
C VAL A 319 13.92 12.25 -3.43
N ALA A 320 14.49 13.30 -4.03
CA ALA A 320 14.69 14.58 -3.37
C ALA A 320 13.36 15.23 -2.96
N CYS A 321 12.36 15.23 -3.84
CA CYS A 321 11.02 15.76 -3.51
C CYS A 321 10.35 14.97 -2.38
N SER A 322 10.40 13.65 -2.42
CA SER A 322 9.81 12.80 -1.39
C SER A 322 10.47 13.02 -0.03
N CYS A 323 11.80 13.04 0.01
CA CYS A 323 12.56 13.30 1.24
C CYS A 323 12.27 14.70 1.80
N ALA A 324 12.26 15.74 0.94
CA ALA A 324 11.97 17.10 1.36
C ALA A 324 10.54 17.25 1.92
N MET A 325 9.55 16.65 1.25
CA MET A 325 8.16 16.67 1.74
C MET A 325 8.01 15.89 3.04
N ALA A 326 8.61 14.72 3.14
CA ALA A 326 8.55 13.90 4.35
C ALA A 326 9.18 14.61 5.54
N GLU A 327 10.34 15.24 5.35
CA GLU A 327 11.02 15.99 6.41
C GLU A 327 10.25 17.26 6.80
N LEU A 328 9.67 17.98 5.82
CA LEU A 328 8.81 19.13 6.12
C LEU A 328 7.62 18.71 7.01
N ILE A 329 6.96 17.60 6.69
CA ILE A 329 5.89 17.04 7.51
C ILE A 329 6.44 16.63 8.88
N GLY A 330 7.62 16.01 8.92
CA GLY A 330 8.30 15.60 10.16
C GLY A 330 8.56 16.79 11.08
N VAL A 331 9.07 17.90 10.56
CA VAL A 331 9.29 19.14 11.32
C VAL A 331 7.96 19.73 11.84
N ILE A 332 6.91 19.74 11.00
CA ILE A 332 5.57 20.18 11.44
C ILE A 332 5.06 19.29 12.57
N CYS A 333 5.18 17.97 12.43
CA CYS A 333 4.81 17.01 13.47
C CYS A 333 5.62 17.22 14.76
N TYR A 334 6.92 17.49 14.66
CA TYR A 334 7.78 17.75 15.80
C TYR A 334 7.35 18.98 16.59
N VAL A 335 7.13 20.10 15.89
CA VAL A 335 6.75 21.38 16.52
C VAL A 335 5.38 21.31 17.14
N PHE A 336 4.41 20.74 16.44
CA PHE A 336 3.01 20.71 16.85
C PHE A 336 2.62 19.40 17.56
N ALA A 337 3.56 18.52 17.91
CA ALA A 337 3.31 17.21 18.50
C ALA A 337 2.29 17.21 19.66
N PRO A 338 2.39 18.08 20.69
CA PRO A 338 1.42 18.07 21.79
C PRO A 338 0.00 18.42 21.33
N ARG A 339 -0.14 19.36 20.38
CA ARG A 339 -1.44 19.78 19.85
C ARG A 339 -2.06 18.70 18.98
N LEU A 340 -1.25 18.06 18.12
CA LEU A 340 -1.69 17.00 17.22
C LEU A 340 -2.15 15.76 18.00
N ILE A 341 -1.41 15.35 19.03
CA ILE A 341 -1.81 14.24 19.89
C ILE A 341 -3.02 14.63 20.74
N GLY A 342 -3.02 15.86 21.30
CA GLY A 342 -4.12 16.41 22.10
C GLY A 342 -5.45 16.49 21.35
N PHE A 343 -5.42 16.62 20.01
CA PHE A 343 -6.64 16.57 19.20
C PHE A 343 -7.39 15.23 19.32
N PHE A 344 -6.69 14.13 19.54
CA PHE A 344 -7.29 12.82 19.68
C PHE A 344 -7.61 12.46 21.12
N ASN A 345 -6.82 12.95 22.08
CA ASN A 345 -7.02 12.66 23.50
C ASN A 345 -6.40 13.74 24.39
N ASN A 346 -7.19 14.34 25.27
CA ASN A 346 -6.79 15.46 26.13
C ASN A 346 -6.13 15.01 27.45
N SER A 347 -6.01 13.72 27.74
CA SER A 347 -5.33 13.24 28.95
C SER A 347 -3.85 13.63 28.94
N PRO A 348 -3.33 14.32 29.98
CA PRO A 348 -1.93 14.76 30.02
C PRO A 348 -0.92 13.62 29.82
N GLN A 349 -1.21 12.45 30.39
CA GLN A 349 -0.35 11.27 30.28
C GLN A 349 -0.32 10.74 28.82
N VAL A 350 -1.47 10.69 28.14
CA VAL A 350 -1.58 10.25 26.75
C VAL A 350 -0.83 11.21 25.85
N VAL A 351 -0.99 12.52 26.08
CA VAL A 351 -0.30 13.56 25.31
C VAL A 351 1.22 13.49 25.52
N ASP A 352 1.70 13.23 26.75
CA ASP A 352 3.13 13.09 27.02
C ASP A 352 3.73 11.89 26.29
N TYR A 353 3.13 10.69 26.43
CA TYR A 353 3.61 9.49 25.76
C TYR A 353 3.59 9.64 24.22
N GLY A 354 2.48 10.11 23.65
CA GLY A 354 2.36 10.31 22.21
C GLY A 354 3.33 11.36 21.67
N THR A 355 3.55 12.46 22.42
CA THR A 355 4.49 13.52 22.05
C THR A 355 5.93 13.03 22.03
N ARG A 356 6.36 12.30 23.07
CA ARG A 356 7.72 11.73 23.14
C ARG A 356 7.93 10.73 22.01
N HIS A 357 6.97 9.84 21.77
CA HIS A 357 7.02 8.88 20.66
C HIS A 357 7.13 9.60 19.31
N MET A 358 6.24 10.55 19.03
CA MET A 358 6.24 11.34 17.80
C MET A 358 7.55 12.09 17.59
N ARG A 359 8.04 12.83 18.60
CA ARG A 359 9.27 13.62 18.50
C ARG A 359 10.51 12.78 18.27
N THR A 360 10.56 11.55 18.78
CA THR A 360 11.67 10.63 18.54
C THR A 360 11.73 10.18 17.09
N ILE A 361 10.59 10.08 16.41
CA ILE A 361 10.49 9.42 15.10
C ILE A 361 10.46 10.42 13.93
N CYS A 362 9.69 11.52 14.08
CA CYS A 362 9.30 12.35 12.93
C CYS A 362 10.46 13.08 12.23
N LEU A 363 11.54 13.40 12.91
CA LEU A 363 12.74 14.02 12.30
C LEU A 363 13.56 13.04 11.44
N PHE A 364 13.16 11.78 11.34
CA PHE A 364 13.77 10.76 10.50
C PHE A 364 12.88 10.34 9.34
N TYR A 365 11.82 11.07 9.06
CA TYR A 365 10.91 10.77 7.95
C TYR A 365 11.58 10.83 6.58
N CYS A 366 12.63 11.66 6.41
CA CYS A 366 13.43 11.65 5.18
C CYS A 366 14.10 10.29 4.92
N LEU A 367 14.58 9.58 5.95
CA LEU A 367 15.17 8.25 5.81
C LEU A 367 14.14 7.19 5.44
N MET A 368 12.94 7.29 6.02
CA MET A 368 11.81 6.46 5.62
C MET A 368 11.46 6.70 4.14
N ALA A 369 11.36 7.96 3.73
CA ALA A 369 11.06 8.35 2.35
C ALA A 369 12.15 7.85 1.38
N LEU A 370 13.41 8.00 1.74
CA LEU A 370 14.56 7.49 0.97
C LEU A 370 14.45 5.98 0.75
N SER A 371 14.22 5.22 1.83
CA SER A 371 14.06 3.76 1.76
C SER A 371 12.91 3.34 0.85
N HIS A 372 11.73 3.97 0.98
CA HIS A 372 10.56 3.64 0.16
C HIS A 372 10.72 4.03 -1.30
N CYS A 373 11.32 5.20 -1.58
CA CYS A 373 11.56 5.65 -2.94
C CYS A 373 12.57 4.77 -3.67
N ILE A 374 13.70 4.41 -3.03
CA ILE A 374 14.67 3.50 -3.64
C ILE A 374 14.07 2.10 -3.80
N ALA A 375 13.27 1.62 -2.84
CA ALA A 375 12.52 0.39 -3.01
C ALA A 375 11.58 0.44 -4.23
N GLY A 376 10.90 1.58 -4.45
CA GLY A 376 10.09 1.83 -5.64
C GLY A 376 10.90 1.77 -6.94
N VAL A 377 12.07 2.41 -6.95
CA VAL A 377 13.04 2.37 -8.08
C VAL A 377 13.46 0.93 -8.38
N MET A 378 13.82 0.16 -7.35
CA MET A 378 14.26 -1.23 -7.52
C MET A 378 13.12 -2.12 -8.04
N ARG A 379 11.88 -1.93 -7.54
CA ARG A 379 10.69 -2.61 -8.10
C ARG A 379 10.51 -2.26 -9.58
N GLY A 380 10.54 -0.96 -9.92
CA GLY A 380 10.43 -0.50 -11.31
C GLY A 380 11.52 -1.05 -12.23
N ALA A 381 12.71 -1.32 -11.70
CA ALA A 381 13.81 -1.98 -12.40
C ALA A 381 13.68 -3.53 -12.46
N GLY A 382 12.58 -4.11 -11.95
CA GLY A 382 12.37 -5.55 -11.92
C GLY A 382 13.22 -6.30 -10.87
N LYS A 383 13.77 -5.58 -9.89
CA LYS A 383 14.60 -6.11 -8.79
C LYS A 383 13.81 -6.14 -7.45
N ALA A 384 12.56 -6.59 -7.48
CA ALA A 384 11.67 -6.56 -6.32
C ALA A 384 12.18 -7.40 -5.12
N THR A 385 13.04 -8.38 -5.35
CA THR A 385 13.67 -9.16 -4.28
C THR A 385 14.59 -8.31 -3.39
N VAL A 386 15.23 -7.28 -3.96
CA VAL A 386 16.14 -6.40 -3.19
C VAL A 386 15.40 -5.64 -2.08
N PRO A 387 14.33 -4.87 -2.36
CA PRO A 387 13.57 -4.22 -1.31
C PRO A 387 12.93 -5.23 -0.34
N MET A 388 12.46 -6.39 -0.81
CA MET A 388 11.94 -7.43 0.07
C MET A 388 13.00 -7.84 1.10
N VAL A 389 14.18 -8.29 0.67
CA VAL A 389 15.23 -8.76 1.59
C VAL A 389 15.71 -7.64 2.51
N THR A 390 15.96 -6.45 1.96
CA THR A 390 16.42 -5.30 2.76
C THR A 390 15.43 -4.93 3.85
N MET A 391 14.13 -4.84 3.51
CA MET A 391 13.11 -4.49 4.50
C MET A 391 12.82 -5.63 5.48
N LEU A 392 12.85 -6.89 5.05
CA LEU A 392 12.76 -8.04 5.96
C LEU A 392 13.88 -8.03 7.01
N VAL A 393 15.11 -7.80 6.57
CA VAL A 393 16.25 -7.76 7.50
C VAL A 393 16.17 -6.52 8.38
N CYS A 394 16.02 -5.33 7.80
CA CYS A 394 16.10 -4.09 8.58
C CYS A 394 14.83 -3.81 9.41
N TRP A 395 13.65 -3.96 8.82
CA TRP A 395 12.39 -3.55 9.47
C TRP A 395 11.74 -4.66 10.29
N CYS A 396 12.14 -5.91 10.10
CA CYS A 396 11.63 -7.01 10.91
C CYS A 396 12.73 -7.56 11.82
N LEU A 397 13.78 -8.17 11.25
CA LEU A 397 14.80 -8.84 12.05
C LEU A 397 15.54 -7.86 13.00
N ILE A 398 16.12 -6.77 12.46
CA ILE A 398 16.86 -5.78 13.27
C ILE A 398 15.90 -5.08 14.24
N ARG A 399 14.69 -4.71 13.82
CA ARG A 399 13.71 -4.03 14.68
C ARG A 399 13.32 -4.87 15.87
N VAL A 400 12.91 -6.10 15.63
CA VAL A 400 12.47 -7.01 16.70
C VAL A 400 13.66 -7.34 17.63
N SER A 401 14.83 -7.65 17.07
CA SER A 401 16.04 -7.93 17.87
C SER A 401 16.43 -6.73 18.73
N TYR A 402 16.44 -5.52 18.15
CA TYR A 402 16.76 -4.29 18.88
C TYR A 402 15.78 -4.08 20.04
N ILE A 403 14.46 -4.12 19.80
CA ILE A 403 13.46 -3.92 20.85
C ILE A 403 13.64 -4.96 21.97
N THR A 404 13.78 -6.26 21.61
CA THR A 404 13.92 -7.34 22.58
C THR A 404 15.16 -7.21 23.44
N VAL A 405 16.28 -6.76 22.86
CA VAL A 405 17.53 -6.60 23.61
C VAL A 405 17.53 -5.29 24.39
N ALA A 406 17.18 -4.16 23.75
CA ALA A 406 17.27 -2.84 24.35
C ALA A 406 16.33 -2.66 25.56
N LEU A 407 15.12 -3.24 25.52
CA LEU A 407 14.18 -3.20 26.64
C LEU A 407 14.68 -3.95 27.89
N ARG A 408 15.66 -4.87 27.76
CA ARG A 408 16.29 -5.51 28.94
C ARG A 408 17.19 -4.56 29.71
N PHE A 409 17.71 -3.51 29.03
CA PHE A 409 18.61 -2.54 29.64
C PHE A 409 17.89 -1.25 30.03
N VAL A 410 17.02 -0.77 29.14
CA VAL A 410 16.26 0.48 29.34
C VAL A 410 14.79 0.21 29.00
N ASN A 411 13.99 -0.01 30.05
CA ASN A 411 12.56 -0.30 29.90
C ASN A 411 11.73 0.98 29.83
N GLU A 412 11.85 1.69 28.70
CA GLU A 412 11.11 2.93 28.42
C GLU A 412 10.46 2.86 27.03
N LEU A 413 9.33 3.57 26.87
CA LEU A 413 8.65 3.69 25.57
C LEU A 413 9.57 4.32 24.51
N THR A 414 10.42 5.26 24.91
CA THR A 414 11.39 5.93 24.04
C THR A 414 12.35 4.93 23.39
N THR A 415 12.73 3.86 24.11
CA THR A 415 13.54 2.75 23.57
C THR A 415 12.85 2.06 22.40
N VAL A 416 11.54 1.79 22.52
CA VAL A 416 10.75 1.22 21.42
C VAL A 416 10.66 2.22 20.26
N SER A 417 10.51 3.52 20.55
CA SER A 417 10.42 4.56 19.53
C SER A 417 11.69 4.66 18.67
N TRP A 418 12.87 4.50 19.24
CA TRP A 418 14.16 4.50 18.54
C TRP A 418 14.32 3.36 17.54
N ALA A 419 13.54 2.29 17.66
CA ALA A 419 13.55 1.20 16.69
C ALA A 419 13.24 1.68 15.25
N TYR A 420 12.39 2.69 15.09
CA TYR A 420 12.04 3.23 13.78
C TYR A 420 13.22 3.98 13.12
N PRO A 421 13.81 5.02 13.73
CA PRO A 421 14.97 5.70 13.18
C PRO A 421 16.14 4.76 12.86
N ILE A 422 16.47 3.82 13.74
CA ILE A 422 17.57 2.87 13.58
C ILE A 422 17.31 2.01 12.33
N THR A 423 16.13 1.44 12.19
CA THR A 423 15.81 0.54 11.07
C THR A 423 15.71 1.28 9.74
N TRP A 424 15.20 2.52 9.75
CA TRP A 424 15.18 3.37 8.55
C TRP A 424 16.58 3.79 8.14
N THR A 425 17.45 4.10 9.09
CA THR A 425 18.87 4.38 8.81
C THR A 425 19.57 3.17 8.21
N CYS A 426 19.42 1.99 8.82
CA CYS A 426 20.01 0.75 8.30
C CYS A 426 19.52 0.45 6.88
N SER A 427 18.21 0.50 6.64
CA SER A 427 17.66 0.23 5.30
C SER A 427 18.12 1.27 4.28
N SER A 428 18.19 2.55 4.65
CA SER A 428 18.67 3.62 3.78
C SER A 428 20.13 3.41 3.37
N ILE A 429 21.00 3.02 4.31
CA ILE A 429 22.41 2.73 4.03
C ILE A 429 22.52 1.55 3.05
N VAL A 430 21.81 0.45 3.32
CA VAL A 430 21.82 -0.74 2.45
C VAL A 430 21.33 -0.39 1.04
N PHE A 431 20.24 0.36 0.94
CA PHE A 431 19.70 0.79 -0.35
C PHE A 431 20.65 1.72 -1.11
N LEU A 432 21.31 2.67 -0.43
CA LEU A 432 22.28 3.56 -1.08
C LEU A 432 23.51 2.78 -1.57
N ILE A 433 24.03 1.85 -0.76
CA ILE A 433 25.15 0.98 -1.18
C ILE A 433 24.75 0.18 -2.43
N TYR A 434 23.57 -0.44 -2.43
CA TYR A 434 23.08 -1.21 -3.57
C TYR A 434 22.90 -0.32 -4.80
N PHE A 435 22.28 0.85 -4.62
CA PHE A 435 21.96 1.80 -5.68
C PHE A 435 23.21 2.27 -6.43
N PHE A 436 24.32 2.54 -5.71
CA PHE A 436 25.55 3.05 -6.32
C PHE A 436 26.52 1.96 -6.77
N LYS A 437 26.53 0.78 -6.12
CA LYS A 437 27.50 -0.28 -6.43
C LYS A 437 26.99 -1.29 -7.45
N VAL A 438 25.68 -1.48 -7.59
CA VAL A 438 25.09 -2.50 -8.45
C VAL A 438 24.50 -1.86 -9.70
N ASP A 439 24.79 -2.44 -10.85
CA ASP A 439 24.19 -2.06 -12.13
C ASP A 439 22.74 -2.59 -12.22
N TRP A 440 21.83 -1.85 -11.61
CA TRP A 440 20.40 -2.16 -11.61
C TRP A 440 19.67 -1.63 -12.85
N MET A 441 20.23 -0.60 -13.52
CA MET A 441 19.60 0.03 -14.70
C MET A 441 19.55 -0.91 -15.91
N HIS A 442 20.57 -1.76 -16.08
CA HIS A 442 20.61 -2.75 -17.17
C HIS A 442 20.08 -4.13 -16.74
N ALA A 443 19.30 -4.19 -15.67
CA ALA A 443 18.76 -5.45 -15.14
C ALA A 443 17.87 -6.19 -16.15
N PHE A 444 17.08 -5.44 -16.92
CA PHE A 444 16.22 -6.00 -17.95
C PHE A 444 16.99 -6.49 -19.17
N ASP A 445 18.02 -5.75 -19.61
CA ASP A 445 18.87 -6.16 -20.73
C ASP A 445 19.59 -7.48 -20.43
N LYS A 446 20.07 -7.63 -19.19
CA LYS A 446 20.66 -8.88 -18.70
C LYS A 446 19.66 -10.05 -18.69
N LEU A 447 18.40 -9.78 -18.37
CA LEU A 447 17.33 -10.79 -18.40
C LEU A 447 17.00 -11.21 -19.84
N GLU A 448 16.96 -10.27 -20.80
CA GLU A 448 16.72 -10.55 -22.20
C GLU A 448 17.88 -11.34 -22.82
N ALA A 449 19.10 -10.92 -22.54
CA ALA A 449 20.29 -11.64 -23.00
C ALA A 449 20.38 -13.07 -22.44
N ALA A 450 19.94 -13.29 -21.21
CA ALA A 450 19.88 -14.64 -20.64
C ALA A 450 18.82 -15.51 -21.29
N LYS A 451 17.64 -14.95 -21.64
CA LYS A 451 16.58 -15.68 -22.36
C LYS A 451 16.98 -16.03 -23.80
N ALA A 452 17.74 -15.17 -24.48
CA ALA A 452 18.20 -15.41 -25.84
C ALA A 452 19.26 -16.51 -25.94
N LYS A 453 19.88 -16.88 -24.81
CA LYS A 453 20.91 -17.95 -24.72
C LYS A 453 20.32 -19.32 -24.34
N MET A 454 19.06 -19.37 -23.97
CA MET A 454 18.32 -20.61 -23.62
C MET A 454 17.48 -21.08 -24.80
#